data_a97cdd01ad6a4038a25fe3eb058884cc
#
_entry.id   a97cdd01ad6a4038a25fe3eb058884cc
#
_cell.length_a   1.000
_cell.length_b   1.000
_cell.length_c   1.000
_cell.angle_alpha   90.00
_cell.angle_beta   90.00
_cell.angle_gamma   90.00
#
_symmetry.space_group_name_H-M   'P 1'
#
loop_
_entity.id
_entity.type
_entity.pdbx_description
1 polymer ?
#
loop_
_entity_poly.entity_id
_entity_poly.type
_entity_poly.pdbx_seq_one_letter_code
_entity_poly.pdbx_strand_id
1 'polypeptide(L)'
;MGRTYAISDVHGMGHLLDQMLEKIAFSEADRLYVLGDLIDRGPDPAGVLDLAMERKNIIALKGNHEDAFVDWYDTVPDKIHNRYYYNTYDFLMDSRRTRERLPEYVEFMRKMPLYKKLRIDGECWLLAHA
;
A
#
# COMPACT_ATOMS: atom_id res chain seq x y z
N MET A 1 7.23 25.25 -3.26
CA MET A 1 6.97 24.58 -1.98
C MET A 1 6.06 23.40 -2.16
N GLY A 2 6.38 22.29 -1.49
CA GLY A 2 5.62 21.07 -1.58
C GLY A 2 4.30 21.10 -0.83
N ARG A 3 3.36 20.26 -1.28
CA ARG A 3 2.09 20.05 -0.62
C ARG A 3 2.06 18.68 0.02
N THR A 4 1.24 18.55 1.07
CA THR A 4 1.02 17.27 1.75
C THR A 4 -0.39 16.81 1.46
N TYR A 5 -0.50 15.57 0.96
CA TYR A 5 -1.77 14.93 0.63
C TYR A 5 -1.97 13.68 1.46
N ALA A 6 -3.20 13.33 1.69
CA ALA A 6 -3.58 12.05 2.30
C ALA A 6 -4.72 11.42 1.52
N ILE A 7 -4.60 10.13 1.25
CA ILE A 7 -5.64 9.30 0.63
C ILE A 7 -5.73 7.98 1.38
N SER A 8 -6.77 7.22 1.15
CA SER A 8 -6.95 5.90 1.76
C SER A 8 -7.65 4.95 0.81
N ASP A 9 -7.57 3.66 1.12
CA ASP A 9 -8.36 2.61 0.47
C ASP A 9 -8.18 2.57 -1.05
N VAL A 10 -6.91 2.53 -1.48
CA VAL A 10 -6.55 2.44 -2.89
C VAL A 10 -6.94 1.10 -3.50
N HIS A 11 -6.90 0.02 -2.70
CA HIS A 11 -7.38 -1.31 -3.07
C HIS A 11 -6.95 -1.78 -4.47
N GLY A 12 -5.64 -1.77 -4.72
CA GLY A 12 -5.09 -2.31 -5.96
C GLY A 12 -5.45 -1.53 -7.23
N MET A 13 -5.94 -0.31 -7.09
CA MET A 13 -6.30 0.54 -8.23
C MET A 13 -5.10 1.38 -8.68
N GLY A 14 -4.04 0.71 -9.13
CA GLY A 14 -2.80 1.38 -9.53
C GLY A 14 -3.00 2.40 -10.64
N HIS A 15 -3.83 2.08 -11.62
CA HIS A 15 -4.13 2.98 -12.72
C HIS A 15 -4.80 4.30 -12.25
N LEU A 16 -5.77 4.18 -11.33
CA LEU A 16 -6.44 5.36 -10.77
C LEU A 16 -5.50 6.17 -9.89
N LEU A 17 -4.62 5.50 -9.15
CA LEU A 17 -3.60 6.18 -8.36
C LEU A 17 -2.67 6.99 -9.25
N ASP A 18 -2.19 6.41 -10.35
CA ASP A 18 -1.34 7.11 -11.31
C ASP A 18 -2.06 8.32 -11.91
N GLN A 19 -3.31 8.17 -12.29
CA GLN A 19 -4.12 9.27 -12.82
C GLN A 19 -4.31 10.38 -11.81
N MET A 20 -4.53 10.04 -10.55
CA MET A 20 -4.69 11.03 -9.48
C MET A 20 -3.40 11.82 -9.28
N LEU A 21 -2.25 11.13 -9.22
CA LEU A 21 -0.95 11.78 -9.06
C LEU A 21 -0.65 12.73 -10.23
N GLU A 22 -0.98 12.32 -11.44
CA GLU A 22 -0.83 13.15 -12.62
C GLU A 22 -1.73 14.39 -12.56
N LYS A 23 -3.00 14.20 -12.18
CA LYS A 23 -3.98 15.27 -12.08
C LYS A 23 -3.60 16.35 -11.08
N ILE A 24 -2.99 15.97 -9.95
CA ILE A 24 -2.54 16.94 -8.94
C ILE A 24 -1.13 17.46 -9.21
N ALA A 25 -0.51 17.05 -10.32
CA ALA A 25 0.87 17.38 -10.68
C ALA A 25 1.84 17.05 -9.53
N PHE A 26 1.68 15.86 -8.96
CA PHE A 26 2.49 15.40 -7.83
C PHE A 26 3.98 15.37 -8.20
N SER A 27 4.81 15.98 -7.37
CA SER A 27 6.25 16.11 -7.62
C SER A 27 7.07 15.64 -6.43
N GLU A 28 8.37 15.60 -6.57
CA GLU A 28 9.28 15.24 -5.49
C GLU A 28 9.24 16.19 -4.29
N ALA A 29 8.76 17.42 -4.50
CA ALA A 29 8.58 18.39 -3.42
C ALA A 29 7.36 18.08 -2.56
N ASP A 30 6.43 17.27 -3.07
CA ASP A 30 5.18 16.93 -2.39
C ASP A 30 5.35 15.69 -1.53
N ARG A 31 4.38 15.44 -0.66
CA ARG A 31 4.30 14.24 0.17
C ARG A 31 2.90 13.67 0.15
N LEU A 32 2.80 12.35 -0.05
CA LEU A 32 1.54 11.64 -0.05
C LEU A 32 1.55 10.60 1.07
N TYR A 33 0.54 10.63 1.91
CA TYR A 33 0.28 9.59 2.90
C TYR A 33 -0.88 8.73 2.40
N VAL A 34 -0.64 7.42 2.31
CA VAL A 34 -1.68 6.44 1.99
C VAL A 34 -2.08 5.76 3.29
N LEU A 35 -3.30 6.02 3.75
CA LEU A 35 -3.77 5.63 5.08
C LEU A 35 -4.30 4.20 5.13
N GLY A 36 -3.56 3.26 4.55
CA GLY A 36 -3.91 1.84 4.60
C GLY A 36 -4.78 1.38 3.44
N ASP A 37 -4.94 0.06 3.35
CA ASP A 37 -5.71 -0.64 2.33
C ASP A 37 -5.23 -0.36 0.91
N LEU A 38 -3.95 -0.65 0.69
CA LEU A 38 -3.32 -0.56 -0.63
C LEU A 38 -3.72 -1.72 -1.54
N ILE A 39 -3.99 -2.87 -0.94
CA ILE A 39 -4.22 -4.14 -1.62
C ILE A 39 -5.68 -4.58 -1.56
N ASP A 40 -5.95 -5.68 -2.23
CA ASP A 40 -7.24 -6.36 -2.32
C ASP A 40 -8.27 -5.61 -3.17
N ARG A 41 -9.14 -6.38 -3.80
CA ARG A 41 -10.23 -5.97 -4.69
C ARG A 41 -9.77 -5.55 -6.08
N GLY A 42 -8.91 -4.54 -6.21
CA GLY A 42 -8.48 -4.05 -7.52
C GLY A 42 -7.43 -4.94 -8.17
N PRO A 43 -7.21 -4.78 -9.48
CA PRO A 43 -6.41 -5.72 -10.27
C PRO A 43 -4.90 -5.51 -10.21
N ASP A 44 -4.42 -4.43 -9.58
CA ASP A 44 -3.01 -4.08 -9.60
C ASP A 44 -2.41 -3.79 -8.22
N PRO A 45 -2.45 -4.78 -7.30
CA PRO A 45 -1.79 -4.61 -6.00
C PRO A 45 -0.28 -4.38 -6.13
N ALA A 46 0.36 -5.03 -7.11
CA ALA A 46 1.80 -4.86 -7.32
C ALA A 46 2.17 -3.44 -7.70
N GLY A 47 1.43 -2.80 -8.60
CA GLY A 47 1.69 -1.43 -9.00
C GLY A 47 1.57 -0.45 -7.84
N VAL A 48 0.57 -0.63 -7.00
CA VAL A 48 0.38 0.21 -5.81
C VAL A 48 1.51 0.00 -4.80
N LEU A 49 1.87 -1.25 -4.53
CA LEU A 49 2.97 -1.58 -3.60
C LEU A 49 4.31 -1.07 -4.14
N ASP A 50 4.59 -1.29 -5.43
CA ASP A 50 5.83 -0.82 -6.05
C ASP A 50 5.97 0.70 -5.91
N LEU A 51 4.91 1.44 -6.16
CA LEU A 51 4.94 2.90 -6.05
C LEU A 51 5.24 3.34 -4.62
N ALA A 52 4.59 2.74 -3.63
CA ALA A 52 4.83 3.05 -2.22
C ALA A 52 6.24 2.65 -1.75
N MET A 53 6.78 1.56 -2.30
CA MET A 53 8.12 1.09 -1.96
C MET A 53 9.23 1.94 -2.61
N GLU A 54 9.02 2.39 -3.83
CA GLU A 54 10.05 3.05 -4.64
C GLU A 54 10.12 4.55 -4.40
N ARG A 55 8.98 5.20 -4.11
CA ARG A 55 8.93 6.66 -3.95
C ARG A 55 9.03 7.05 -2.48
N LYS A 56 10.13 7.73 -2.13
CA LYS A 56 10.41 8.15 -0.75
C LYS A 56 9.40 9.16 -0.21
N ASN A 57 8.74 9.89 -1.07
CA ASN A 57 7.74 10.88 -0.70
C ASN A 57 6.30 10.34 -0.68
N ILE A 58 6.15 9.02 -0.85
CA ILE A 58 4.89 8.32 -0.65
C ILE A 58 5.06 7.40 0.56
N ILE A 59 4.31 7.65 1.61
CA ILE A 59 4.39 6.92 2.88
C ILE A 59 3.09 6.18 3.11
N ALA A 60 3.17 4.86 3.23
CA ALA A 60 2.00 4.02 3.45
C ALA A 60 1.86 3.62 4.92
N LEU A 61 0.66 3.71 5.44
CA LEU A 61 0.28 3.17 6.75
C LEU A 61 -0.43 1.83 6.57
N LYS A 62 -0.39 1.00 7.61
CA LYS A 62 -1.01 -0.33 7.57
C LYS A 62 -2.51 -0.22 7.77
N GLY A 63 -3.27 -0.75 6.80
CA GLY A 63 -4.69 -0.95 6.94
C GLY A 63 -5.01 -2.36 7.40
N ASN A 64 -6.28 -2.66 7.62
CA ASN A 64 -6.71 -3.99 8.02
C ASN A 64 -6.47 -5.03 6.92
N HIS A 65 -6.47 -4.63 5.65
CA HIS A 65 -6.18 -5.55 4.55
C HIS A 65 -4.72 -5.99 4.51
N GLU A 66 -3.76 -5.09 4.74
CA GLU A 66 -2.35 -5.46 4.85
C GLU A 66 -2.11 -6.37 6.04
N ASP A 67 -2.69 -6.05 7.18
CA ASP A 67 -2.57 -6.87 8.39
C ASP A 67 -3.11 -8.28 8.16
N ALA A 68 -4.29 -8.39 7.56
CA ALA A 68 -4.90 -9.68 7.26
C ALA A 68 -4.07 -10.49 6.26
N PHE A 69 -3.51 -9.85 5.23
CA PHE A 69 -2.69 -10.53 4.23
C PHE A 69 -1.40 -11.08 4.86
N VAL A 70 -0.71 -10.28 5.66
CA VAL A 70 0.53 -10.70 6.33
C VAL A 70 0.24 -11.84 7.32
N ASP A 71 -0.82 -11.73 8.10
CA ASP A 71 -1.24 -12.78 9.03
C ASP A 71 -1.51 -14.09 8.30
N TRP A 72 -2.29 -14.05 7.23
CA TRP A 72 -2.56 -15.23 6.41
C TRP A 72 -1.27 -15.81 5.83
N TYR A 73 -0.41 -14.96 5.29
CA TYR A 73 0.85 -15.39 4.68
C TYR A 73 1.77 -16.08 5.70
N ASP A 74 1.85 -15.55 6.90
CA ASP A 74 2.74 -16.06 7.95
C ASP A 74 2.18 -17.32 8.63
N THR A 75 0.86 -17.46 8.75
CA THR A 75 0.25 -18.51 9.57
C THR A 75 -0.33 -19.68 8.77
N VAL A 76 -0.62 -19.51 7.49
CA VAL A 76 -1.24 -20.57 6.67
C VAL A 76 -0.16 -21.34 5.89
N PRO A 77 0.16 -22.59 6.28
CA PRO A 77 1.22 -23.35 5.62
C PRO A 77 0.84 -23.87 4.23
N ASP A 78 -0.41 -24.26 4.04
CA ASP A 78 -0.92 -24.79 2.77
C ASP A 78 -1.75 -23.74 2.06
N LYS A 79 -1.09 -22.91 1.24
CA LYS A 79 -1.73 -21.82 0.52
C LYS A 79 -2.56 -22.27 -0.67
N ILE A 80 -2.37 -23.51 -1.11
CA ILE A 80 -3.15 -24.07 -2.23
C ILE A 80 -4.56 -24.42 -1.77
N HIS A 81 -4.69 -25.10 -0.62
CA HIS A 81 -5.99 -25.53 -0.08
C HIS A 81 -6.63 -24.49 0.83
N ASN A 82 -5.85 -23.56 1.36
CA ASN A 82 -6.32 -22.48 2.24
C ASN A 82 -6.04 -21.13 1.60
N ARG A 83 -6.69 -20.87 0.48
CA ARG A 83 -6.46 -19.68 -0.34
C ARG A 83 -6.79 -18.40 0.43
N TYR A 84 -6.06 -17.33 0.11
CA TYR A 84 -6.37 -16.02 0.63
C TYR A 84 -7.75 -15.58 0.15
N TYR A 85 -8.53 -14.98 1.05
CA TYR A 85 -9.92 -14.63 0.78
C TYR A 85 -10.07 -13.65 -0.39
N TYR A 86 -9.14 -12.69 -0.49
CA TYR A 86 -9.14 -11.70 -1.57
C TYR A 86 -8.14 -12.09 -2.67
N ASN A 87 -8.08 -11.27 -3.71
CA ASN A 87 -7.38 -11.59 -4.94
C ASN A 87 -5.88 -11.20 -4.99
N THR A 88 -5.36 -10.52 -3.97
CA THR A 88 -3.98 -10.00 -3.98
C THR A 88 -2.95 -11.11 -4.21
N TYR A 89 -3.05 -12.21 -3.48
CA TYR A 89 -2.08 -13.29 -3.60
C TYR A 89 -2.06 -13.85 -5.04
N ASP A 90 -3.23 -14.05 -5.62
CA ASP A 90 -3.35 -14.60 -6.97
C ASP A 90 -2.74 -13.65 -8.00
N PHE A 91 -2.98 -12.35 -7.88
CA PHE A 91 -2.37 -11.35 -8.76
C PHE A 91 -0.85 -11.29 -8.62
N LEU A 92 -0.33 -11.37 -7.40
CA LEU A 92 1.12 -11.34 -7.17
C LEU A 92 1.79 -12.60 -7.71
N MET A 93 1.10 -13.73 -7.71
CA MET A 93 1.63 -15.00 -8.23
C MET A 93 1.49 -15.13 -9.75
N ASP A 94 0.73 -14.27 -10.40
CA ASP A 94 0.40 -14.37 -11.81
C ASP A 94 1.59 -14.12 -12.75
N SER A 95 2.51 -13.24 -12.37
CA SER A 95 3.71 -12.97 -13.16
C SER A 95 4.97 -13.38 -12.40
N ARG A 96 6.01 -13.78 -13.19
CA ARG A 96 7.30 -14.14 -12.61
C ARG A 96 7.90 -12.99 -11.81
N ARG A 97 7.82 -11.76 -12.33
CA ARG A 97 8.37 -10.57 -11.68
C ARG A 97 7.78 -10.34 -10.29
N THR A 98 6.46 -10.36 -10.17
CA THR A 98 5.79 -10.13 -8.89
C THR A 98 5.92 -11.32 -7.95
N ARG A 99 5.91 -12.55 -8.50
CA ARG A 99 6.09 -13.78 -7.71
C ARG A 99 7.46 -13.83 -7.04
N GLU A 100 8.51 -13.46 -7.76
CA GLU A 100 9.87 -13.42 -7.21
C GLU A 100 10.03 -12.31 -6.15
N ARG A 101 9.24 -11.24 -6.24
CA ARG A 101 9.24 -10.14 -5.28
C ARG A 101 8.28 -10.33 -4.10
N LEU A 102 7.54 -11.42 -4.07
CA LEU A 102 6.55 -11.64 -3.02
C LEU A 102 7.10 -11.48 -1.60
N PRO A 103 8.29 -12.02 -1.25
CA PRO A 103 8.86 -11.80 0.07
C PRO A 103 9.11 -10.33 0.40
N GLU A 104 9.51 -9.54 -0.58
CA GLU A 104 9.71 -8.09 -0.40
C GLU A 104 8.40 -7.35 -0.14
N TYR A 105 7.35 -7.69 -0.89
CA TYR A 105 6.02 -7.13 -0.69
C TYR A 105 5.49 -7.43 0.71
N VAL A 106 5.63 -8.68 1.14
CA VAL A 106 5.18 -9.11 2.47
C VAL A 106 5.93 -8.35 3.56
N GLU A 107 7.27 -8.25 3.43
CA GLU A 107 8.09 -7.55 4.42
C GLU A 107 7.77 -6.07 4.47
N PHE A 108 7.51 -5.44 3.32
CA PHE A 108 7.09 -4.06 3.27
C PHE A 108 5.78 -3.85 4.04
N MET A 109 4.79 -4.71 3.79
CA MET A 109 3.50 -4.64 4.50
C MET A 109 3.63 -4.94 5.99
N ARG A 110 4.48 -5.89 6.35
CA ARG A 110 4.75 -6.23 7.76
C ARG A 110 5.27 -5.03 8.54
N LYS A 111 6.14 -4.24 7.90
CA LYS A 111 6.81 -3.09 8.53
C LYS A 111 6.04 -1.78 8.42
N MET A 112 4.90 -1.76 7.74
CA MET A 112 4.09 -0.55 7.65
C MET A 112 3.71 -0.04 9.03
N PRO A 113 3.90 1.26 9.33
CA PRO A 113 3.46 1.81 10.61
C PRO A 113 1.95 1.88 10.69
N LEU A 114 1.41 1.79 11.89
CA LEU A 114 -0.03 1.87 12.15
C LEU A 114 -0.55 3.29 12.14
N TYR A 115 0.30 4.25 12.45
CA TYR A 115 -0.07 5.66 12.50
C TYR A 115 1.13 6.54 12.21
N LYS A 116 0.84 7.81 11.94
CA LYS A 116 1.87 8.84 11.76
C LYS A 116 1.41 10.13 12.38
N LYS A 117 2.26 10.73 13.21
CA LYS A 117 2.05 12.06 13.74
C LYS A 117 2.79 13.08 12.86
N LEU A 118 2.10 14.14 12.49
CA LEU A 118 2.64 15.21 11.66
C LEU A 118 2.40 16.56 12.32
N ARG A 119 3.28 17.51 12.03
CA ARG A 119 3.06 18.91 12.32
C ARG A 119 3.08 19.67 11.00
N ILE A 120 1.97 20.32 10.69
CA ILE A 120 1.80 21.10 9.46
C ILE A 120 1.26 22.47 9.86
N ASP A 121 1.97 23.53 9.49
CA ASP A 121 1.60 24.92 9.78
C ASP A 121 1.31 25.15 11.27
N GLY A 122 2.10 24.53 12.14
CA GLY A 122 1.93 24.65 13.59
C GLY A 122 0.87 23.76 14.20
N GLU A 123 0.09 23.04 13.40
CA GLU A 123 -0.94 22.12 13.86
C GLU A 123 -0.44 20.68 13.88
N CYS A 124 -0.89 19.93 14.88
CA CYS A 124 -0.56 18.51 15.01
C CYS A 124 -1.66 17.65 14.41
N TRP A 125 -1.24 16.72 13.55
CA TRP A 125 -2.13 15.77 12.88
C TRP A 125 -1.76 14.35 13.26
N LEU A 126 -2.76 13.52 13.49
CA LEU A 126 -2.58 12.08 13.67
C LEU A 126 -3.25 11.40 12.50
N LEU A 127 -2.45 10.67 11.70
CA LEU A 127 -2.93 9.90 10.57
C LEU A 127 -2.97 8.42 10.94
N ALA A 128 -4.08 7.77 10.63
CA ALA A 128 -4.25 6.34 10.85
C ALA A 128 -5.35 5.81 9.94
N HIS A 129 -5.31 4.50 9.68
CA HIS A 129 -6.41 3.81 9.02
C HIS A 129 -7.54 3.57 10.02
N ALA A 130 -8.76 3.86 9.62
CA ALA A 130 -9.94 3.68 10.48
C ALA A 130 -10.74 2.44 10.11
#